data_208f925c9b7639549e9e7eb887b3a544
#
_entry.id   208f925c9b7639549e9e7eb887b3a544
#
_cell.length_a   1.000
_cell.length_b   1.000
_cell.length_c   1.000
_cell.angle_alpha   90.00
_cell.angle_beta   90.00
_cell.angle_gamma   90.00
#
_symmetry.space_group_name_H-M   'P 1'
#
loop_
_entity.id
_entity.type
_entity.pdbx_description
1 polymer ?
#
loop_
_entity_poly.entity_id
_entity_poly.type
_entity_poly.pdbx_seq_one_letter_code
_entity_poly.pdbx_strand_id
1 'polypeptide(L)'
;MLVKLVELHKPEGDRVHLDEIYVSSAAVTTIRTESGATMLEEARQLGINGEAKFSRITISEGGMTRTAVVVGSPSEIKTKLNKKMLLRD
;
A
#
# COMPACT_ATOMS: atom_id res chain seq x y z
N MET A 1 -4.41 -12.60 9.82
CA MET A 1 -4.59 -11.30 10.48
C MET A 1 -4.65 -10.19 9.45
N LEU A 2 -5.66 -9.35 9.54
CA LEU A 2 -5.87 -8.29 8.57
C LEU A 2 -5.30 -6.97 9.06
N VAL A 3 -4.59 -6.28 8.17
CA VAL A 3 -4.00 -4.97 8.45
C VAL A 3 -4.60 -3.98 7.47
N LYS A 4 -5.04 -2.83 8.00
CA LYS A 4 -5.61 -1.78 7.17
C LYS A 4 -4.49 -0.97 6.52
N LEU A 5 -4.59 -0.80 5.20
CA LEU A 5 -3.70 0.05 4.43
C LEU A 5 -4.55 0.97 3.56
N VAL A 6 -3.95 2.06 3.09
CA VAL A 6 -4.63 2.96 2.17
C VAL A 6 -4.01 2.76 0.79
N GLU A 7 -4.84 2.32 -0.14
CA GLU A 7 -4.40 2.02 -1.50
C GLU A 7 -4.64 3.21 -2.43
N LEU A 8 -3.68 3.49 -3.31
CA LEU A 8 -3.89 4.36 -4.45
C LEU A 8 -4.42 3.49 -5.58
N HIS A 9 -5.68 3.69 -5.92
CA HIS A 9 -6.35 2.90 -6.94
C HIS A 9 -6.72 3.79 -8.10
N LYS A 10 -6.36 3.35 -9.32
CA LYS A 10 -6.68 4.10 -10.52
C LYS A 10 -7.41 3.19 -11.49
N PRO A 11 -8.76 3.19 -11.44
CA PRO A 11 -9.54 2.46 -12.42
C PRO A 11 -9.24 2.97 -13.83
N GLU A 12 -9.32 2.09 -14.81
CA GLU A 12 -9.05 2.47 -16.20
C GLU A 12 -9.95 3.63 -16.62
N GLY A 13 -9.32 4.69 -17.18
CA GLY A 13 -10.04 5.86 -17.66
C GLY A 13 -10.51 6.82 -16.57
N ASP A 14 -10.09 6.61 -15.33
CA ASP A 14 -10.53 7.42 -14.21
C ASP A 14 -9.34 8.02 -13.47
N ARG A 15 -9.64 8.81 -12.45
CA ARG A 15 -8.64 9.44 -11.59
C ARG A 15 -8.18 8.49 -10.50
N VAL A 16 -7.06 8.84 -9.88
CA VAL A 16 -6.58 8.11 -8.71
C VAL A 16 -7.55 8.32 -7.55
N HIS A 17 -7.90 7.23 -6.88
CA HIS A 17 -8.71 7.25 -5.68
C HIS A 17 -7.91 6.68 -4.51
N LEU A 18 -8.26 7.10 -3.30
CA LEU A 18 -7.71 6.54 -2.08
C LEU A 18 -8.74 5.61 -1.48
N ASP A 19 -8.40 4.34 -1.37
CA ASP A 19 -9.29 3.33 -0.82
C ASP A 19 -8.67 2.66 0.39
N GLU A 20 -9.46 2.47 1.44
CA GLU A 20 -9.02 1.65 2.55
C GLU A 20 -9.15 0.19 2.16
N ILE A 21 -8.07 -0.56 2.34
CA ILE A 21 -8.07 -2.00 2.07
C ILE A 21 -7.56 -2.73 3.30
N TYR A 22 -7.97 -3.98 3.44
CA TYR A 22 -7.45 -4.86 4.47
C TYR A 22 -6.72 -6.01 3.81
N VAL A 23 -5.48 -6.23 4.21
CA VAL A 23 -4.66 -7.31 3.65
C VAL A 23 -4.20 -8.22 4.77
N SER A 24 -4.09 -9.51 4.45
CA SER A 24 -3.50 -10.45 5.37
C SER A 24 -2.00 -10.18 5.45
N SER A 25 -1.48 -10.01 6.66
CA SER A 25 -0.05 -9.76 6.83
C SER A 25 0.81 -10.89 6.27
N ALA A 26 0.30 -12.11 6.33
CA ALA A 26 1.02 -13.27 5.79
C ALA A 26 0.99 -13.34 4.27
N ALA A 27 0.09 -12.61 3.61
CA ALA A 27 -0.04 -12.64 2.15
C ALA A 27 0.89 -11.65 1.45
N VAL A 28 1.44 -10.68 2.17
CA VAL A 28 2.35 -9.69 1.57
C VAL A 28 3.73 -10.30 1.46
N THR A 29 4.20 -10.47 0.23
CA THR A 29 5.47 -11.15 -0.04
C THR A 29 6.59 -10.20 -0.42
N THR A 30 6.27 -9.00 -0.92
CA THR A 30 7.28 -8.02 -1.33
C THR A 30 6.79 -6.62 -1.01
N ILE A 31 7.69 -5.77 -0.55
CA ILE A 31 7.42 -4.35 -0.32
C ILE A 31 8.58 -3.58 -0.94
N ARG A 32 8.27 -2.62 -1.82
CA ARG A 32 9.30 -1.79 -2.43
C ARG A 32 8.80 -0.36 -2.58
N THR A 33 9.72 0.59 -2.70
CA THR A 33 9.37 1.99 -2.91
C THR A 33 8.65 2.17 -4.24
N GLU A 34 7.54 2.92 -4.23
CA GLU A 34 6.88 3.31 -5.47
C GLU A 34 7.38 4.69 -5.88
N SER A 35 7.90 4.79 -7.10
CA SER A 35 8.47 6.01 -7.62
C SER A 35 7.83 6.45 -8.94
N GLY A 36 6.71 5.86 -9.30
CA GLY A 36 6.01 6.21 -10.54
C GLY A 36 5.50 7.65 -10.48
N ALA A 37 6.10 8.53 -11.30
CA ALA A 37 5.87 9.97 -11.21
C ALA A 37 4.43 10.38 -11.46
N THR A 38 3.77 9.77 -12.44
CA THR A 38 2.40 10.14 -12.81
C THR A 38 1.42 9.87 -11.66
N MET A 39 1.50 8.70 -11.08
CA MET A 39 0.61 8.33 -9.98
C MET A 39 0.84 9.20 -8.75
N LEU A 40 2.10 9.50 -8.44
CA LEU A 40 2.44 10.33 -7.29
C LEU A 40 1.94 11.77 -7.48
N GLU A 41 2.01 12.28 -8.70
CA GLU A 41 1.53 13.62 -9.02
C GLU A 41 0.01 13.71 -8.83
N GLU A 42 -0.73 12.72 -9.32
CA GLU A 42 -2.18 12.69 -9.13
C GLU A 42 -2.54 12.56 -7.65
N ALA A 43 -1.77 11.80 -6.89
CA ALA A 43 -2.00 11.65 -5.46
C ALA A 43 -1.83 12.99 -4.72
N ARG A 44 -0.85 13.79 -5.11
CA ARG A 44 -0.66 15.12 -4.53
C ARG A 44 -1.85 16.02 -4.77
N GLN A 45 -2.50 15.90 -5.93
CA GLN A 45 -3.68 16.68 -6.26
C GLN A 45 -4.87 16.32 -5.38
N LEU A 46 -4.85 15.16 -4.73
CA LEU A 46 -5.87 14.76 -3.78
C LEU A 46 -5.62 15.30 -2.37
N GLY A 47 -4.64 16.18 -2.21
CA GLY A 47 -4.33 16.78 -0.92
C GLY A 47 -3.39 15.97 -0.05
N ILE A 48 -2.75 14.95 -0.62
CA ILE A 48 -1.75 14.17 0.11
C ILE A 48 -0.50 15.03 0.25
N ASN A 49 0.09 15.03 1.46
CA ASN A 49 1.32 15.75 1.74
C ASN A 49 2.38 15.40 0.69
N GLY A 50 3.03 16.41 0.11
CA GLY A 50 4.08 16.23 -0.88
C GLY A 50 5.27 15.41 -0.40
N GLU A 51 5.43 15.26 0.91
CA GLU A 51 6.49 14.44 1.50
C GLU A 51 6.04 13.00 1.75
N ALA A 52 4.77 12.69 1.50
CA ALA A 52 4.26 11.34 1.70
C ALA A 52 5.02 10.33 0.83
N LYS A 53 5.30 9.19 1.41
CA LYS A 53 5.95 8.09 0.70
C LYS A 53 4.90 7.08 0.29
N PHE A 54 5.23 6.30 -0.74
CA PHE A 54 4.34 5.26 -1.25
C PHE A 54 5.13 3.99 -1.47
N SER A 55 4.47 2.87 -1.31
CA SER A 55 5.08 1.55 -1.51
C SER A 55 4.24 0.73 -2.47
N ARG A 56 4.91 -0.09 -3.26
CA ARG A 56 4.25 -1.12 -4.06
C ARG A 56 4.41 -2.44 -3.33
N ILE A 57 3.29 -3.06 -3.01
CA ILE A 57 3.30 -4.36 -2.32
C ILE A 57 2.82 -5.44 -3.27
N THR A 58 3.33 -6.65 -3.05
CA THR A 58 2.87 -7.84 -3.76
C THR A 58 2.08 -8.68 -2.78
N ILE A 59 0.87 -9.03 -3.16
CA ILE A 59 -0.04 -9.82 -2.33
C ILE A 59 -0.29 -11.15 -3.03
N SER A 60 -0.02 -12.24 -2.33
CA SER A 60 -0.22 -13.59 -2.87
C SER A 60 -1.17 -14.35 -1.96
N GLU A 61 -2.34 -14.70 -2.48
CA GLU A 61 -3.36 -15.45 -1.75
C GLU A 61 -4.05 -16.42 -2.68
N GLY A 62 -4.27 -17.64 -2.22
CA GLY A 62 -5.06 -18.62 -2.94
C GLY A 62 -4.56 -18.92 -4.34
N GLY A 63 -3.26 -18.88 -4.55
CA GLY A 63 -2.67 -19.11 -5.87
C GLY A 63 -2.72 -17.90 -6.80
N MET A 64 -3.28 -16.79 -6.34
CA MET A 64 -3.34 -15.55 -7.12
C MET A 64 -2.36 -14.53 -6.55
N THR A 65 -1.76 -13.76 -7.44
CA THR A 65 -0.80 -12.72 -7.08
C THR A 65 -1.23 -11.40 -7.72
N ARG A 66 -1.25 -10.34 -6.91
CA ARG A 66 -1.52 -8.99 -7.41
C ARG A 66 -0.61 -7.98 -6.72
N THR A 67 -0.48 -6.81 -7.32
CA THR A 67 0.26 -5.72 -6.71
C THR A 67 -0.70 -4.58 -6.37
N ALA A 68 -0.32 -3.80 -5.37
CA ALA A 68 -1.08 -2.60 -4.98
C ALA A 68 -0.09 -1.53 -4.58
N VAL A 69 -0.44 -0.27 -4.85
CA VAL A 69 0.34 0.88 -4.39
C VAL A 69 -0.37 1.44 -3.16
N VAL A 70 0.36 1.56 -2.06
CA VAL A 70 -0.23 1.98 -0.79
C VAL A 70 0.54 3.17 -0.22
N VAL A 71 -0.14 3.93 0.63
CA VAL A 71 0.45 5.07 1.33
C VAL A 71 1.36 4.58 2.43
N GLY A 72 2.58 5.05 2.46
CA GLY A 72 3.57 4.73 3.47
C GLY A 72 4.87 4.26 2.82
N SER A 73 5.99 4.50 3.50
CA SER A 73 7.29 3.99 3.06
C SER A 73 7.33 2.47 3.27
N PRO A 74 8.23 1.75 2.58
CA PRO A 74 8.38 0.31 2.83
C PRO A 74 8.60 -0.01 4.31
N SER A 75 9.37 0.81 5.02
CA SER A 75 9.62 0.64 6.44
C SER A 75 8.35 0.79 7.26
N GLU A 76 7.53 1.79 6.95
CA GLU A 76 6.26 2.01 7.63
C GLU A 76 5.28 0.86 7.39
N ILE A 77 5.22 0.38 6.15
CA ILE A 77 4.34 -0.75 5.80
C ILE A 77 4.79 -2.00 6.55
N LYS A 78 6.09 -2.26 6.55
CA LYS A 78 6.63 -3.41 7.28
C LYS A 78 6.26 -3.36 8.76
N THR A 79 6.37 -2.19 9.37
CA THR A 79 6.01 -1.99 10.77
C THR A 79 4.54 -2.27 11.01
N LYS A 80 3.66 -1.79 10.14
CA LYS A 80 2.22 -2.04 10.26
C LYS A 80 1.90 -3.53 10.16
N LEU A 81 2.55 -4.24 9.24
CA LEU A 81 2.31 -5.66 9.05
C LEU A 81 2.77 -6.50 10.24
N ASN A 82 3.82 -6.04 10.92
CA ASN A 82 4.41 -6.78 12.04
C ASN A 82 3.92 -6.31 13.41
N LYS A 83 3.16 -5.23 13.47
CA LYS A 83 2.80 -4.58 14.72
C LYS A 83 2.11 -5.52 15.71
N LYS A 84 1.18 -6.33 15.23
CA LYS A 84 0.46 -7.25 16.10
C LYS A 84 1.34 -8.39 16.60
N MET A 85 2.32 -8.81 15.81
CA MET A 85 3.26 -9.81 16.25
C MET A 85 4.10 -9.29 17.42
N LEU A 86 4.50 -8.02 17.34
CA LEU A 86 5.26 -7.37 18.41
C LEU A 86 4.43 -7.21 19.68
N LEU A 87 3.14 -6.96 19.54
CA LEU A 87 2.25 -6.78 20.69
C LEU A 87 1.88 -8.08 21.37
N ARG A 88 2.10 -9.21 20.73
CA ARG A 88 1.77 -10.52 21.30
C ARG A 88 2.88 -11.05 22.20
N ASP A 89 4.02 -10.50 22.09
CA ASP A 89 5.17 -10.88 22.93
C ASP A 89 5.19 -10.04 24.20
#